data_03e2a9853415d687c05d644f0bfcfa6c
#
_entry.id   03e2a9853415d687c05d644f0bfcfa6c
#
_cell.length_a   1.000
_cell.length_b   1.000
_cell.length_c   1.000
_cell.angle_alpha   90.00
_cell.angle_beta   90.00
_cell.angle_gamma   90.00
#
_symmetry.space_group_name_H-M   'P 1'
#
loop_
_entity.id
_entity.type
_entity.pdbx_description
1 polymer ?
#
loop_
_entity_poly.entity_id
_entity_poly.type
_entity_poly.pdbx_seq_one_letter_code
_entity_poly.pdbx_strand_id
1 'polypeptide(L)'
;MTAENTADSSDKACVLVVDDSRVMRKAIQKILREEAELIEAADGEDGWEKLLRHHEAHVLITDIEMPRLDGYALICRIRASEDARIRNIPIITITGAEDEETKARAFACGATDFVTKPLDAVQLRARVRAHARLDETTRQLAETAASLQQEATSDPLTGLTSRRYFLQRGAQDLAQADRHKHDLAVIRLNIDDFKKLYRRHGDTIAERMLVWVAKLLAATARRDDTVARVGGAEFAILAPLTGETEARVLAERLRSAVETRPYGDETMKIPLTISAGAANYRAGHGETLEQLLEHAEQRLRDAKADGGNRVSMSARKESIPVPEEVTLDIPPPA
;
A
#
# COMPACT_ATOMS: atom_id res chain seq x y z
N MET A 1 14.36 43.38 -23.11
CA MET A 1 14.73 42.00 -22.75
C MET A 1 13.43 41.30 -22.39
N THR A 2 12.91 40.59 -23.34
CA THR A 2 11.63 39.87 -23.32
C THR A 2 11.81 38.58 -22.54
N ALA A 3 11.07 38.44 -21.43
CA ALA A 3 10.95 37.18 -20.74
C ALA A 3 10.06 36.25 -21.58
N GLU A 4 10.67 35.22 -22.17
CA GLU A 4 9.96 34.14 -22.81
C GLU A 4 9.19 33.37 -21.74
N ASN A 5 7.88 33.38 -21.90
CA ASN A 5 6.91 32.61 -21.13
C ASN A 5 7.00 31.16 -21.60
N THR A 6 7.84 30.37 -20.98
CA THR A 6 7.78 28.90 -21.09
C THR A 6 6.54 28.43 -20.33
N ALA A 7 5.38 28.47 -20.98
CA ALA A 7 4.19 27.82 -20.53
C ALA A 7 4.48 26.30 -20.50
N ASP A 8 4.42 25.77 -19.30
CA ASP A 8 4.64 24.39 -18.90
C ASP A 8 3.74 23.45 -19.71
N SER A 9 4.34 22.51 -20.46
CA SER A 9 3.64 21.52 -21.29
C SER A 9 3.05 20.34 -20.46
N SER A 10 3.06 20.43 -19.12
CA SER A 10 2.63 19.33 -18.22
C SER A 10 1.16 19.40 -17.80
N ASP A 11 0.38 20.39 -18.26
CA ASP A 11 -0.98 20.64 -17.74
C ASP A 11 -2.11 20.34 -18.75
N LYS A 12 -1.81 19.68 -19.89
CA LYS A 12 -2.84 19.32 -20.87
C LYS A 12 -3.45 17.98 -20.57
N ALA A 13 -4.79 17.93 -20.51
CA ALA A 13 -5.51 16.67 -20.37
C ALA A 13 -5.25 15.75 -21.58
N CYS A 14 -5.01 14.46 -21.35
CA CYS A 14 -4.94 13.47 -22.40
C CYS A 14 -6.35 12.94 -22.72
N VAL A 15 -6.77 12.99 -23.99
CA VAL A 15 -8.12 12.63 -24.44
C VAL A 15 -8.03 11.58 -25.55
N LEU A 16 -8.65 10.43 -25.36
CA LEU A 16 -8.78 9.40 -26.40
C LEU A 16 -10.04 9.69 -27.22
N VAL A 17 -9.88 9.87 -28.54
CA VAL A 17 -10.96 10.13 -29.48
C VAL A 17 -11.14 8.92 -30.40
N VAL A 18 -12.33 8.32 -30.34
CA VAL A 18 -12.70 7.13 -31.12
C VAL A 18 -13.84 7.48 -32.05
N ASP A 19 -13.56 7.54 -33.36
CA ASP A 19 -14.52 7.89 -34.39
C ASP A 19 -14.01 7.35 -35.72
N ASP A 20 -14.84 6.75 -36.56
CA ASP A 20 -14.43 6.20 -37.86
C ASP A 20 -14.18 7.30 -38.90
N SER A 21 -14.83 8.46 -38.74
CA SER A 21 -14.68 9.61 -39.61
C SER A 21 -13.37 10.38 -39.32
N ARG A 22 -12.40 10.30 -40.22
CA ARG A 22 -11.18 11.11 -40.15
C ARG A 22 -11.48 12.62 -40.07
N VAL A 23 -12.56 13.08 -40.74
CA VAL A 23 -12.98 14.48 -40.72
C VAL A 23 -13.42 14.88 -39.32
N MET A 24 -14.18 14.03 -38.64
CA MET A 24 -14.65 14.27 -37.27
C MET A 24 -13.49 14.31 -36.28
N ARG A 25 -12.58 13.33 -36.36
CA ARG A 25 -11.38 13.34 -35.50
C ARG A 25 -10.55 14.61 -35.68
N LYS A 26 -10.36 15.08 -36.92
CA LYS A 26 -9.66 16.34 -37.20
C LYS A 26 -10.43 17.58 -36.70
N ALA A 27 -11.77 17.57 -36.74
CA ALA A 27 -12.59 18.64 -36.18
C ALA A 27 -12.41 18.70 -34.64
N ILE A 28 -12.49 17.55 -33.96
CA ILE A 28 -12.27 17.47 -32.52
C ILE A 28 -10.83 17.88 -32.16
N GLN A 29 -9.84 17.45 -32.92
CA GLN A 29 -8.44 17.86 -32.73
C GLN A 29 -8.28 19.39 -32.83
N LYS A 30 -8.91 20.02 -33.82
CA LYS A 30 -8.87 21.49 -33.98
C LYS A 30 -9.53 22.21 -32.80
N ILE A 31 -10.63 21.66 -32.26
CA ILE A 31 -11.36 22.25 -31.15
C ILE A 31 -10.54 22.15 -29.85
N LEU A 32 -9.92 21.00 -29.58
CA LEU A 32 -9.26 20.70 -28.30
C LEU A 32 -7.75 20.96 -28.26
N ARG A 33 -7.14 21.32 -29.38
CA ARG A 33 -5.68 21.44 -29.59
C ARG A 33 -4.94 22.27 -28.54
N GLU A 34 -5.59 23.29 -27.98
CA GLU A 34 -4.98 24.18 -26.97
C GLU A 34 -5.13 23.64 -25.55
N GLU A 35 -6.08 22.74 -25.31
CA GLU A 35 -6.49 22.27 -23.99
C GLU A 35 -6.13 20.79 -23.70
N ALA A 36 -5.94 20.01 -24.77
CA ALA A 36 -5.73 18.56 -24.60
C ALA A 36 -4.72 18.00 -25.61
N GLU A 37 -4.02 16.96 -25.20
CA GLU A 37 -3.31 16.04 -26.09
C GLU A 37 -4.27 14.95 -26.53
N LEU A 38 -4.30 14.63 -27.84
CA LEU A 38 -5.26 13.70 -28.38
C LEU A 38 -4.59 12.41 -28.85
N ILE A 39 -5.18 11.29 -28.40
CA ILE A 39 -4.94 9.96 -28.96
C ILE A 39 -6.12 9.66 -29.89
N GLU A 40 -5.85 9.39 -31.17
CA GLU A 40 -6.91 9.10 -32.15
C GLU A 40 -7.05 7.59 -32.33
N ALA A 41 -8.29 7.10 -32.39
CA ALA A 41 -8.64 5.72 -32.76
C ALA A 41 -9.71 5.73 -33.86
N ALA A 42 -9.65 4.76 -34.76
CA ALA A 42 -10.49 4.70 -35.94
C ALA A 42 -11.78 3.89 -35.75
N ASP A 43 -11.92 3.14 -34.66
CA ASP A 43 -13.07 2.36 -34.27
C ASP A 43 -12.93 1.86 -32.83
N GLY A 44 -13.95 1.15 -32.33
CA GLY A 44 -13.96 0.72 -30.93
C GLY A 44 -12.87 -0.30 -30.57
N GLU A 45 -12.43 -1.17 -31.46
CA GLU A 45 -11.32 -2.12 -31.17
C GLU A 45 -9.99 -1.37 -31.05
N ASP A 46 -9.69 -0.47 -31.99
CA ASP A 46 -8.50 0.39 -31.91
C ASP A 46 -8.55 1.30 -30.67
N GLY A 47 -9.75 1.79 -30.32
CA GLY A 47 -10.01 2.55 -29.11
C GLY A 47 -9.71 1.77 -27.83
N TRP A 48 -10.18 0.53 -27.76
CA TRP A 48 -9.90 -0.35 -26.63
C TRP A 48 -8.41 -0.66 -26.47
N GLU A 49 -7.74 -1.03 -27.57
CA GLU A 49 -6.30 -1.33 -27.53
C GLU A 49 -5.47 -0.11 -27.08
N LYS A 50 -5.83 1.08 -27.55
CA LYS A 50 -5.17 2.31 -27.15
C LYS A 50 -5.43 2.66 -25.70
N LEU A 51 -6.63 2.46 -25.20
CA LEU A 51 -6.97 2.69 -23.80
C LEU A 51 -6.17 1.80 -22.85
N LEU A 52 -5.88 0.57 -23.25
CA LEU A 52 -5.02 -0.35 -22.50
C LEU A 52 -3.54 0.09 -22.48
N ARG A 53 -3.07 0.78 -23.52
CA ARG A 53 -1.67 1.22 -23.65
C ARG A 53 -1.43 2.61 -23.06
N HIS A 54 -2.43 3.48 -23.12
CA HIS A 54 -2.34 4.88 -22.73
C HIS A 54 -3.00 5.10 -21.37
N HIS A 55 -2.21 4.80 -20.34
CA HIS A 55 -2.64 4.96 -18.96
C HIS A 55 -2.86 6.43 -18.52
N GLU A 56 -2.41 7.39 -19.29
CA GLU A 56 -2.57 8.82 -19.09
C GLU A 56 -3.90 9.39 -19.59
N ALA A 57 -4.73 8.62 -20.31
CA ALA A 57 -6.02 9.11 -20.80
C ALA A 57 -6.98 9.49 -19.66
N HIS A 58 -7.46 10.74 -19.65
CA HIS A 58 -8.37 11.30 -18.65
C HIS A 58 -9.83 11.27 -19.09
N VAL A 59 -10.10 11.31 -20.40
CA VAL A 59 -11.43 11.32 -20.97
C VAL A 59 -11.42 10.52 -22.27
N LEU A 60 -12.46 9.74 -22.49
CA LEU A 60 -12.73 9.08 -23.78
C LEU A 60 -13.88 9.82 -24.46
N ILE A 61 -13.70 10.17 -25.72
CA ILE A 61 -14.76 10.66 -26.62
C ILE A 61 -15.02 9.58 -27.66
N THR A 62 -16.26 9.13 -27.84
CA THR A 62 -16.58 8.09 -28.81
C THR A 62 -17.81 8.43 -29.64
N ASP A 63 -17.74 8.20 -30.95
CA ASP A 63 -18.98 8.06 -31.75
C ASP A 63 -19.69 6.75 -31.37
N ILE A 64 -20.98 6.70 -31.64
CA ILE A 64 -21.81 5.51 -31.39
C ILE A 64 -21.73 4.57 -32.58
N GLU A 65 -21.90 5.08 -33.79
CA GLU A 65 -21.96 4.29 -35.02
C GLU A 65 -20.56 4.15 -35.63
N MET A 66 -19.93 3.02 -35.39
CA MET A 66 -18.60 2.71 -35.92
C MET A 66 -18.51 1.25 -36.40
N PRO A 67 -17.66 0.94 -37.38
CA PRO A 67 -17.40 -0.43 -37.80
C PRO A 67 -16.66 -1.25 -36.75
N ARG A 68 -16.68 -2.56 -36.86
CA ARG A 68 -16.05 -3.56 -35.99
C ARG A 68 -16.62 -3.59 -34.60
N LEU A 69 -16.29 -2.65 -33.75
CA LEU A 69 -16.84 -2.49 -32.41
C LEU A 69 -17.53 -1.12 -32.33
N ASP A 70 -18.83 -1.08 -32.14
CA ASP A 70 -19.61 0.14 -32.00
C ASP A 70 -19.38 0.83 -30.63
N GLY A 71 -19.83 2.08 -30.51
CA GLY A 71 -19.63 2.86 -29.29
C GLY A 71 -20.31 2.25 -28.06
N TYR A 72 -21.47 1.60 -28.22
CA TYR A 72 -22.17 0.94 -27.10
C TYR A 72 -21.36 -0.24 -26.56
N ALA A 73 -20.86 -1.10 -27.46
CA ALA A 73 -20.08 -2.25 -27.09
C ALA A 73 -18.75 -1.83 -26.46
N LEU A 74 -18.12 -0.76 -26.97
CA LEU A 74 -16.92 -0.17 -26.37
C LEU A 74 -17.18 0.31 -24.93
N ILE A 75 -18.25 1.06 -24.73
CA ILE A 75 -18.63 1.57 -23.39
C ILE A 75 -18.86 0.40 -22.42
N CYS A 76 -19.66 -0.60 -22.84
CA CYS A 76 -19.94 -1.76 -22.01
C CYS A 76 -18.66 -2.53 -21.65
N ARG A 77 -17.73 -2.69 -22.61
CA ARG A 77 -16.42 -3.35 -22.41
C ARG A 77 -15.56 -2.59 -21.41
N ILE A 78 -15.52 -1.26 -21.50
CA ILE A 78 -14.80 -0.38 -20.58
C ILE A 78 -15.39 -0.53 -19.15
N ARG A 79 -16.71 -0.49 -19.00
CA ARG A 79 -17.39 -0.60 -17.69
C ARG A 79 -17.29 -1.99 -17.06
N ALA A 80 -17.09 -3.02 -17.86
CA ALA A 80 -16.83 -4.39 -17.41
C ALA A 80 -15.35 -4.69 -17.08
N SER A 81 -14.44 -3.74 -17.29
CA SER A 81 -13.01 -3.93 -17.02
C SER A 81 -12.73 -4.19 -15.53
N GLU A 82 -11.82 -5.10 -15.24
CA GLU A 82 -11.29 -5.32 -13.87
C GLU A 82 -10.41 -4.15 -13.41
N ASP A 83 -9.73 -3.50 -14.34
CA ASP A 83 -8.97 -2.28 -14.04
C ASP A 83 -9.92 -1.13 -13.69
N ALA A 84 -9.89 -0.73 -12.42
CA ALA A 84 -10.74 0.33 -11.89
C ALA A 84 -10.53 1.67 -12.61
N ARG A 85 -9.33 1.93 -13.11
CA ARG A 85 -8.98 3.14 -13.84
C ARG A 85 -9.66 3.19 -15.20
N ILE A 86 -9.61 2.09 -15.95
CA ILE A 86 -10.31 1.94 -17.24
C ILE A 86 -11.82 1.98 -17.00
N ARG A 87 -12.30 1.20 -16.05
CA ARG A 87 -13.73 1.11 -15.73
C ARG A 87 -14.37 2.45 -15.39
N ASN A 88 -13.64 3.36 -14.73
CA ASN A 88 -14.17 4.62 -14.23
C ASN A 88 -13.86 5.82 -15.15
N ILE A 89 -13.13 5.65 -16.26
CA ILE A 89 -12.81 6.75 -17.16
C ILE A 89 -14.10 7.48 -17.61
N PRO A 90 -14.13 8.83 -17.57
CA PRO A 90 -15.24 9.58 -18.14
C PRO A 90 -15.41 9.33 -19.65
N ILE A 91 -16.61 9.03 -20.09
CA ILE A 91 -16.94 8.72 -21.48
C ILE A 91 -17.96 9.73 -21.99
N ILE A 92 -17.58 10.51 -23.00
CA ILE A 92 -18.46 11.46 -23.70
C ILE A 92 -18.81 10.84 -25.04
N THR A 93 -20.12 10.63 -25.29
CA THR A 93 -20.58 10.12 -26.59
C THR A 93 -20.93 11.25 -27.54
N ILE A 94 -20.71 11.05 -28.84
CA ILE A 94 -21.15 11.94 -29.88
C ILE A 94 -22.39 11.36 -30.54
N THR A 95 -23.50 12.11 -30.53
CA THR A 95 -24.82 11.62 -31.01
C THR A 95 -25.49 12.62 -31.95
N GLY A 96 -26.50 12.19 -32.72
CA GLY A 96 -27.39 13.08 -33.47
C GLY A 96 -28.23 13.97 -32.54
N ALA A 97 -28.60 15.15 -32.99
CA ALA A 97 -29.26 16.15 -32.16
C ALA A 97 -30.67 15.72 -31.67
N GLU A 98 -31.38 14.89 -32.44
CA GLU A 98 -32.80 14.50 -32.18
C GLU A 98 -32.96 13.08 -31.63
N ASP A 99 -31.86 12.40 -31.31
CA ASP A 99 -31.90 10.97 -30.93
C ASP A 99 -31.85 10.77 -29.43
N GLU A 100 -33.01 10.97 -28.79
CA GLU A 100 -33.18 10.73 -27.35
C GLU A 100 -33.05 9.26 -26.95
N GLU A 101 -33.41 8.33 -27.85
CA GLU A 101 -33.28 6.90 -27.60
C GLU A 101 -31.80 6.46 -27.56
N THR A 102 -31.00 6.95 -28.54
CA THR A 102 -29.54 6.73 -28.56
C THR A 102 -28.88 7.29 -27.30
N LYS A 103 -29.25 8.51 -26.86
CA LYS A 103 -28.73 9.10 -25.61
C LYS A 103 -29.05 8.25 -24.39
N ALA A 104 -30.35 7.85 -24.23
CA ALA A 104 -30.78 7.02 -23.11
C ALA A 104 -30.04 5.67 -23.08
N ARG A 105 -29.87 5.05 -24.25
CA ARG A 105 -29.11 3.80 -24.38
C ARG A 105 -27.64 3.96 -24.04
N ALA A 106 -26.99 5.04 -24.48
CA ALA A 106 -25.61 5.32 -24.15
C ALA A 106 -25.40 5.48 -22.64
N PHE A 107 -26.28 6.23 -21.96
CA PHE A 107 -26.26 6.35 -20.50
C PHE A 107 -26.49 5.00 -19.80
N ALA A 108 -27.44 4.18 -20.29
CA ALA A 108 -27.68 2.85 -19.75
C ALA A 108 -26.46 1.91 -19.87
N CYS A 109 -25.65 2.07 -20.94
CA CYS A 109 -24.37 1.38 -21.09
C CYS A 109 -23.27 1.94 -20.20
N GLY A 110 -23.44 3.14 -19.63
CA GLY A 110 -22.47 3.76 -18.72
C GLY A 110 -21.71 4.94 -19.31
N ALA A 111 -22.21 5.60 -20.38
CA ALA A 111 -21.66 6.89 -20.80
C ALA A 111 -21.79 7.93 -19.67
N THR A 112 -20.83 8.83 -19.56
CA THR A 112 -20.83 9.88 -18.54
C THR A 112 -21.56 11.11 -19.04
N ASP A 113 -21.45 11.40 -20.33
CA ASP A 113 -22.00 12.59 -20.96
C ASP A 113 -22.17 12.42 -22.48
N PHE A 114 -22.78 13.39 -23.15
CA PHE A 114 -22.89 13.41 -24.61
C PHE A 114 -22.71 14.79 -25.20
N VAL A 115 -22.34 14.83 -26.47
CA VAL A 115 -22.31 16.03 -27.32
C VAL A 115 -23.05 15.75 -28.62
N THR A 116 -23.88 16.67 -29.07
CA THR A 116 -24.68 16.49 -30.29
C THR A 116 -23.96 17.00 -31.53
N LYS A 117 -24.21 16.34 -32.67
CA LYS A 117 -23.82 16.85 -33.99
C LYS A 117 -24.85 17.89 -34.48
N PRO A 118 -24.42 19.08 -35.05
CA PRO A 118 -23.04 19.47 -35.29
C PRO A 118 -22.31 19.86 -34.00
N LEU A 119 -20.97 19.59 -33.93
CA LEU A 119 -20.18 19.85 -32.75
C LEU A 119 -20.08 21.34 -32.41
N ASP A 120 -20.57 21.73 -31.24
CA ASP A 120 -20.32 23.05 -30.66
C ASP A 120 -18.95 23.03 -29.93
N ALA A 121 -18.05 23.87 -30.42
CA ALA A 121 -16.68 23.93 -29.86
C ALA A 121 -16.65 24.39 -28.40
N VAL A 122 -17.59 25.26 -27.98
CA VAL A 122 -17.65 25.75 -26.59
C VAL A 122 -18.15 24.63 -25.66
N GLN A 123 -19.22 23.95 -26.07
CA GLN A 123 -19.76 22.82 -25.31
C GLN A 123 -18.74 21.69 -25.18
N LEU A 124 -18.09 21.27 -26.27
CA LEU A 124 -17.12 20.18 -26.24
C LEU A 124 -15.95 20.50 -25.30
N ARG A 125 -15.36 21.70 -25.44
CA ARG A 125 -14.29 22.14 -24.53
C ARG A 125 -14.72 22.15 -23.07
N ALA A 126 -15.88 22.73 -22.78
CA ALA A 126 -16.39 22.82 -21.41
C ALA A 126 -16.58 21.43 -20.76
N ARG A 127 -17.14 20.46 -21.51
CA ARG A 127 -17.36 19.10 -21.03
C ARG A 127 -16.05 18.33 -20.82
N VAL A 128 -15.14 18.37 -21.80
CA VAL A 128 -13.83 17.75 -21.69
C VAL A 128 -13.06 18.28 -20.50
N ARG A 129 -13.01 19.61 -20.35
CA ARG A 129 -12.33 20.25 -19.22
C ARG A 129 -12.96 19.85 -17.86
N ALA A 130 -14.28 19.82 -17.77
CA ALA A 130 -14.98 19.44 -16.54
C ALA A 130 -14.68 17.98 -16.14
N HIS A 131 -14.77 17.05 -17.09
CA HIS A 131 -14.55 15.64 -16.84
C HIS A 131 -13.07 15.29 -16.61
N ALA A 132 -12.15 15.91 -17.37
CA ALA A 132 -10.72 15.72 -17.16
C ALA A 132 -10.28 16.21 -15.76
N ARG A 133 -10.76 17.37 -15.33
CA ARG A 133 -10.46 17.92 -14.01
C ARG A 133 -11.04 17.06 -12.88
N LEU A 134 -12.25 16.53 -13.06
CA LEU A 134 -12.86 15.62 -12.08
C LEU A 134 -12.08 14.31 -11.96
N ASP A 135 -11.67 13.71 -13.10
CA ASP A 135 -10.86 12.50 -13.13
C ASP A 135 -9.52 12.71 -12.43
N GLU A 136 -8.81 13.78 -12.78
CA GLU A 136 -7.53 14.15 -12.16
C GLU A 136 -7.66 14.35 -10.64
N THR A 137 -8.66 15.11 -10.20
CA THR A 137 -8.91 15.33 -8.77
C THR A 137 -9.21 14.02 -8.03
N THR A 138 -10.00 13.14 -8.65
CA THR A 138 -10.35 11.82 -8.06
C THR A 138 -9.13 10.91 -7.94
N ARG A 139 -8.24 10.92 -8.94
CA ARG A 139 -6.97 10.19 -8.90
C ARG A 139 -6.05 10.71 -7.80
N GLN A 140 -5.87 12.02 -7.70
CA GLN A 140 -5.03 12.64 -6.67
C GLN A 140 -5.56 12.35 -5.26
N LEU A 141 -6.89 12.38 -5.05
CA LEU A 141 -7.50 12.01 -3.79
C LEU A 141 -7.26 10.53 -3.45
N ALA A 142 -7.40 9.64 -4.42
CA ALA A 142 -7.16 8.21 -4.22
C ALA A 142 -5.68 7.92 -3.89
N GLU A 143 -4.74 8.54 -4.58
CA GLU A 143 -3.30 8.42 -4.32
C GLU A 143 -2.94 8.97 -2.94
N THR A 144 -3.47 10.15 -2.59
CA THR A 144 -3.25 10.76 -1.28
C THR A 144 -3.82 9.88 -0.16
N ALA A 145 -5.03 9.34 -0.35
CA ALA A 145 -5.65 8.43 0.62
C ALA A 145 -4.85 7.13 0.78
N ALA A 146 -4.35 6.55 -0.32
CA ALA A 146 -3.51 5.36 -0.28
C ALA A 146 -2.18 5.63 0.44
N SER A 147 -1.53 6.77 0.16
CA SER A 147 -0.30 7.20 0.83
C SER A 147 -0.51 7.39 2.34
N LEU A 148 -1.56 8.12 2.73
CA LEU A 148 -1.91 8.31 4.15
C LEU A 148 -2.23 6.98 4.86
N GLN A 149 -2.87 6.05 4.17
CA GLN A 149 -3.16 4.73 4.72
C GLN A 149 -1.88 3.91 4.88
N GLN A 150 -0.96 3.98 3.92
CA GLN A 150 0.34 3.30 4.01
C GLN A 150 1.20 3.88 5.13
N GLU A 151 1.28 5.18 5.29
CA GLU A 151 1.94 5.85 6.41
C GLU A 151 1.30 5.49 7.77
N ALA A 152 -0.03 5.29 7.80
CA ALA A 152 -0.72 4.86 9.02
C ALA A 152 -0.46 3.40 9.41
N THR A 153 -0.10 2.53 8.45
CA THR A 153 0.08 1.08 8.68
C THR A 153 1.52 0.65 8.90
N SER A 154 2.51 1.40 8.40
CA SER A 154 3.93 1.06 8.50
C SER A 154 4.77 2.11 9.22
N ASP A 155 5.86 1.67 9.85
CA ASP A 155 6.89 2.54 10.42
C ASP A 155 7.80 3.05 9.29
N PRO A 156 7.96 4.36 9.11
CA PRO A 156 8.66 4.93 7.95
C PRO A 156 10.16 4.61 7.91
N LEU A 157 10.78 4.32 9.06
CA LEU A 157 12.20 3.98 9.10
C LEU A 157 12.46 2.51 8.77
N THR A 158 11.67 1.62 9.35
CA THR A 158 11.96 0.17 9.30
C THR A 158 11.10 -0.60 8.30
N GLY A 159 10.01 0.01 7.82
CA GLY A 159 9.01 -0.67 6.97
C GLY A 159 8.16 -1.72 7.70
N LEU A 160 8.39 -1.96 8.98
CA LEU A 160 7.57 -2.83 9.80
C LEU A 160 6.19 -2.20 10.07
N THR A 161 5.28 -2.99 10.60
CA THR A 161 3.99 -2.48 11.05
C THR A 161 4.15 -1.32 12.04
N SER A 162 3.35 -0.25 11.86
CA SER A 162 3.32 0.88 12.79
C SER A 162 2.69 0.48 14.13
N ARG A 163 3.03 1.21 15.21
CA ARG A 163 2.41 1.01 16.53
C ARG A 163 0.87 1.10 16.46
N ARG A 164 0.35 2.04 15.69
CA ARG A 164 -1.11 2.25 15.55
C ARG A 164 -1.78 1.03 14.95
N TYR A 165 -1.27 0.55 13.84
CA TYR A 165 -1.84 -0.61 13.15
C TYR A 165 -1.66 -1.90 13.96
N PHE A 166 -0.54 -2.06 14.66
CA PHE A 166 -0.29 -3.16 15.57
C PHE A 166 -1.37 -3.27 16.66
N LEU A 167 -1.73 -2.15 17.29
CA LEU A 167 -2.80 -2.14 18.30
C LEU A 167 -4.17 -2.47 17.71
N GLN A 168 -4.47 -1.93 16.53
CA GLN A 168 -5.72 -2.22 15.82
C GLN A 168 -5.81 -3.71 15.44
N ARG A 169 -4.75 -4.27 14.88
CA ARG A 169 -4.66 -5.68 14.50
C ARG A 169 -4.74 -6.59 15.73
N GLY A 170 -4.03 -6.24 16.80
CA GLY A 170 -4.03 -6.99 18.04
C GLY A 170 -5.40 -7.10 18.69
N ALA A 171 -6.20 -6.02 18.66
CA ALA A 171 -7.58 -6.08 19.13
C ALA A 171 -8.44 -7.04 18.31
N GLN A 172 -8.24 -7.08 16.97
CA GLN A 172 -8.94 -8.02 16.09
C GLN A 172 -8.52 -9.49 16.34
N ASP A 173 -7.21 -9.73 16.42
CA ASP A 173 -6.66 -11.07 16.64
C ASP A 173 -7.05 -11.61 18.02
N LEU A 174 -7.09 -10.76 19.06
CA LEU A 174 -7.57 -11.12 20.38
C LEU A 174 -9.05 -11.51 20.38
N ALA A 175 -9.89 -10.72 19.70
CA ALA A 175 -11.32 -11.03 19.57
C ALA A 175 -11.56 -12.34 18.79
N GLN A 176 -10.73 -12.67 17.81
CA GLN A 176 -10.75 -13.95 17.12
C GLN A 176 -10.29 -15.09 18.03
N ALA A 177 -9.20 -14.90 18.78
CA ALA A 177 -8.67 -15.85 19.73
C ALA A 177 -9.73 -16.21 20.79
N ASP A 178 -10.43 -15.21 21.33
CA ASP A 178 -11.50 -15.47 22.32
C ASP A 178 -12.69 -16.22 21.71
N ARG A 179 -13.12 -15.80 20.51
CA ARG A 179 -14.26 -16.45 19.81
C ARG A 179 -14.00 -17.90 19.45
N HIS A 180 -12.80 -18.21 18.95
CA HIS A 180 -12.43 -19.53 18.47
C HIS A 180 -11.69 -20.37 19.49
N LYS A 181 -11.51 -19.86 20.70
CA LYS A 181 -10.86 -20.54 21.83
C LYS A 181 -9.45 -21.05 21.52
N HIS A 182 -8.65 -20.20 20.85
CA HIS A 182 -7.25 -20.50 20.62
C HIS A 182 -6.32 -19.48 21.31
N ASP A 183 -5.05 -19.85 21.42
CA ASP A 183 -4.04 -19.03 22.06
C ASP A 183 -3.58 -17.88 21.16
N LEU A 184 -3.09 -16.81 21.77
CA LEU A 184 -2.41 -15.69 21.13
C LEU A 184 -1.20 -15.30 21.98
N ALA A 185 -0.06 -15.06 21.38
CA ALA A 185 1.11 -14.56 22.08
C ALA A 185 1.42 -13.12 21.69
N VAL A 186 1.87 -12.35 22.67
CA VAL A 186 2.46 -11.01 22.49
C VAL A 186 3.90 -11.04 22.98
N ILE A 187 4.84 -10.63 22.13
CA ILE A 187 6.26 -10.56 22.48
C ILE A 187 6.70 -9.11 22.33
N ARG A 188 7.27 -8.51 23.38
CA ARG A 188 7.95 -7.23 23.33
C ARG A 188 9.46 -7.44 23.32
N LEU A 189 10.15 -6.68 22.47
CA LEU A 189 11.60 -6.78 22.29
C LEU A 189 12.21 -5.39 22.32
N ASN A 190 13.46 -5.32 22.80
CA ASN A 190 14.20 -4.07 22.77
C ASN A 190 15.69 -4.37 22.54
N ILE A 191 16.34 -3.55 21.69
CA ILE A 191 17.79 -3.64 21.48
C ILE A 191 18.50 -3.24 22.78
N ASP A 192 19.37 -4.11 23.27
CA ASP A 192 20.12 -3.88 24.48
C ASP A 192 21.11 -2.73 24.30
N ASP A 193 21.27 -1.92 25.32
CA ASP A 193 22.21 -0.79 25.36
C ASP A 193 22.13 0.19 24.17
N PHE A 194 20.98 0.25 23.46
CA PHE A 194 20.84 1.06 22.25
C PHE A 194 21.25 2.53 22.43
N LYS A 195 20.98 3.12 23.61
CA LYS A 195 21.43 4.48 23.91
C LYS A 195 22.95 4.64 23.91
N LYS A 196 23.70 3.60 24.32
CA LYS A 196 25.17 3.60 24.28
C LYS A 196 25.66 3.46 22.84
N LEU A 197 25.02 2.58 22.06
CA LEU A 197 25.31 2.41 20.63
C LEU A 197 25.06 3.70 19.84
N TYR A 198 23.93 4.35 20.07
CA TYR A 198 23.56 5.62 19.48
C TYR A 198 24.63 6.71 19.75
N ARG A 199 25.03 6.87 21.03
CA ARG A 199 26.06 7.86 21.42
C ARG A 199 27.43 7.57 20.79
N ARG A 200 27.77 6.30 20.60
CA ARG A 200 29.07 5.86 20.08
C ARG A 200 29.17 5.98 18.57
N HIS A 201 28.09 5.68 17.84
CA HIS A 201 28.11 5.51 16.38
C HIS A 201 27.34 6.59 15.62
N GLY A 202 26.58 7.44 16.31
CA GLY A 202 25.77 8.51 15.72
C GLY A 202 24.45 8.03 15.11
N ASP A 203 23.63 9.01 14.69
CA ASP A 203 22.25 8.83 14.26
C ASP A 203 22.12 7.88 13.05
N THR A 204 22.90 8.15 12.01
CA THR A 204 22.84 7.40 10.75
C THR A 204 23.09 5.90 10.93
N ILE A 205 24.11 5.55 11.72
CA ILE A 205 24.45 4.14 11.99
C ILE A 205 23.40 3.52 12.91
N ALA A 206 22.91 4.25 13.90
CA ALA A 206 21.85 3.78 14.79
C ALA A 206 20.55 3.48 14.04
N GLU A 207 20.15 4.32 13.10
CA GLU A 207 18.98 4.07 12.23
C GLU A 207 19.17 2.83 11.36
N ARG A 208 20.36 2.66 10.77
CA ARG A 208 20.69 1.44 10.00
C ARG A 208 20.67 0.17 10.86
N MET A 209 21.13 0.25 12.12
CA MET A 209 21.00 -0.88 13.06
C MET A 209 19.54 -1.22 13.35
N LEU A 210 18.66 -0.21 13.51
CA LEU A 210 17.22 -0.44 13.67
C LEU A 210 16.62 -1.15 12.46
N VAL A 211 16.96 -0.70 11.25
CA VAL A 211 16.51 -1.34 9.99
C VAL A 211 17.05 -2.77 9.89
N TRP A 212 18.30 -3.00 10.28
CA TRP A 212 18.91 -4.33 10.28
C TRP A 212 18.18 -5.30 11.22
N VAL A 213 17.97 -4.88 12.46
CA VAL A 213 17.21 -5.70 13.44
C VAL A 213 15.78 -5.94 12.94
N ALA A 214 15.12 -4.92 12.40
CA ALA A 214 13.78 -5.06 11.83
C ALA A 214 13.71 -6.14 10.73
N LYS A 215 14.69 -6.17 9.81
CA LYS A 215 14.80 -7.19 8.76
C LYS A 215 14.98 -8.59 9.36
N LEU A 216 15.83 -8.73 10.37
CA LEU A 216 16.07 -10.01 11.05
C LEU A 216 14.79 -10.52 11.75
N LEU A 217 14.08 -9.63 12.45
CA LEU A 217 12.84 -9.97 13.12
C LEU A 217 11.76 -10.40 12.12
N ALA A 218 11.56 -9.63 11.04
CA ALA A 218 10.59 -9.95 10.00
C ALA A 218 10.90 -11.28 9.28
N ALA A 219 12.17 -11.55 8.99
CA ALA A 219 12.59 -12.79 8.33
C ALA A 219 12.50 -14.03 9.26
N THR A 220 12.52 -13.81 10.58
CA THR A 220 12.43 -14.90 11.59
C THR A 220 10.97 -15.19 11.96
N ALA A 221 10.10 -14.21 11.95
CA ALA A 221 8.67 -14.35 12.22
C ALA A 221 7.95 -15.15 11.12
N ARG A 222 6.80 -15.74 11.46
CA ARG A 222 5.94 -16.44 10.48
C ARG A 222 5.16 -15.41 9.67
N ARG A 223 4.60 -15.82 8.52
CA ARG A 223 3.77 -14.98 7.67
C ARG A 223 2.54 -14.41 8.40
N ASP A 224 1.97 -15.17 9.30
CA ASP A 224 0.77 -14.80 10.06
C ASP A 224 1.10 -13.96 11.30
N ASP A 225 2.38 -13.87 11.68
CA ASP A 225 2.82 -13.02 12.78
C ASP A 225 2.84 -11.55 12.32
N THR A 226 2.41 -10.65 13.19
CA THR A 226 2.50 -9.21 12.96
C THR A 226 3.71 -8.64 13.70
N VAL A 227 4.74 -8.26 12.95
CA VAL A 227 5.96 -7.63 13.49
C VAL A 227 5.85 -6.12 13.37
N ALA A 228 6.00 -5.40 14.48
CA ALA A 228 5.86 -3.95 14.54
C ALA A 228 7.03 -3.27 15.24
N ARG A 229 7.29 -2.02 14.87
CA ARG A 229 8.09 -1.09 15.67
C ARG A 229 7.15 -0.22 16.49
N VAL A 230 7.30 -0.26 17.83
CA VAL A 230 6.39 0.46 18.73
C VAL A 230 6.96 1.77 19.25
N GLY A 231 8.26 2.01 19.05
CA GLY A 231 8.94 3.28 19.35
C GLY A 231 10.41 3.11 19.69
N GLY A 232 11.24 4.10 19.42
CA GLY A 232 12.67 4.05 19.74
C GLY A 232 13.35 2.79 19.20
N ALA A 233 13.95 2.00 20.09
CA ALA A 233 14.55 0.70 19.81
C ALA A 233 13.66 -0.49 20.21
N GLU A 234 12.36 -0.26 20.35
CA GLU A 234 11.38 -1.26 20.76
C GLU A 234 10.60 -1.82 19.60
N PHE A 235 10.40 -3.13 19.63
CA PHE A 235 9.60 -3.90 18.68
C PHE A 235 8.56 -4.73 19.45
N ALA A 236 7.49 -5.09 18.75
CA ALA A 236 6.46 -5.97 19.26
C ALA A 236 6.02 -6.98 18.20
N ILE A 237 5.65 -8.16 18.63
CA ILE A 237 5.14 -9.22 17.76
C ILE A 237 3.82 -9.73 18.34
N LEU A 238 2.81 -9.83 17.45
CA LEU A 238 1.61 -10.61 17.69
C LEU A 238 1.77 -11.92 16.96
N ALA A 239 1.59 -13.03 17.68
CA ALA A 239 1.68 -14.38 17.13
C ALA A 239 0.36 -15.12 17.40
N PRO A 240 -0.57 -15.14 16.43
CA PRO A 240 -1.80 -15.91 16.52
C PRO A 240 -1.52 -17.43 16.60
N LEU A 241 -2.45 -18.18 17.20
CA LEU A 241 -2.36 -19.65 17.33
C LEU A 241 -1.05 -20.11 17.99
N THR A 242 -0.55 -19.31 18.95
CA THR A 242 0.75 -19.53 19.57
C THR A 242 0.58 -19.61 21.09
N GLY A 243 0.82 -20.79 21.63
CA GLY A 243 0.81 -21.06 23.07
C GLY A 243 2.10 -20.61 23.75
N GLU A 244 2.20 -20.85 25.07
CA GLU A 244 3.34 -20.38 25.90
C GLU A 244 4.67 -20.99 25.46
N THR A 245 4.68 -22.27 25.12
CA THR A 245 5.87 -22.99 24.67
C THR A 245 6.37 -22.49 23.32
N GLU A 246 5.46 -22.34 22.37
CA GLU A 246 5.76 -21.83 21.03
C GLU A 246 6.21 -20.36 21.06
N ALA A 247 5.60 -19.55 21.93
CA ALA A 247 6.00 -18.16 22.14
C ALA A 247 7.42 -18.05 22.68
N ARG A 248 7.80 -18.94 23.60
CA ARG A 248 9.19 -19.04 24.10
C ARG A 248 10.16 -19.39 22.99
N VAL A 249 9.86 -20.43 22.21
CA VAL A 249 10.69 -20.86 21.08
C VAL A 249 10.83 -19.74 20.06
N LEU A 250 9.74 -19.03 19.73
CA LEU A 250 9.78 -17.88 18.81
C LEU A 250 10.65 -16.75 19.38
N ALA A 251 10.47 -16.37 20.64
CA ALA A 251 11.23 -15.30 21.27
C ALA A 251 12.73 -15.62 21.33
N GLU A 252 13.13 -16.86 21.66
CA GLU A 252 14.53 -17.30 21.65
C GLU A 252 15.12 -17.33 20.24
N ARG A 253 14.35 -17.74 19.23
CA ARG A 253 14.76 -17.71 17.84
C ARG A 253 15.02 -16.30 17.34
N LEU A 254 14.16 -15.34 17.71
CA LEU A 254 14.33 -13.91 17.42
C LEU A 254 15.59 -13.35 18.11
N ARG A 255 15.79 -13.66 19.40
CA ARG A 255 16.95 -13.25 20.16
C ARG A 255 18.24 -13.78 19.53
N SER A 256 18.31 -15.07 19.27
CA SER A 256 19.46 -15.73 18.66
C SER A 256 19.75 -15.21 17.25
N ALA A 257 18.73 -14.92 16.46
CA ALA A 257 18.87 -14.35 15.11
C ALA A 257 19.60 -13.00 15.12
N VAL A 258 19.38 -12.17 16.14
CA VAL A 258 20.10 -10.90 16.31
C VAL A 258 21.50 -11.10 16.87
N GLU A 259 21.64 -11.93 17.91
CA GLU A 259 22.93 -12.19 18.57
C GLU A 259 23.97 -12.80 17.62
N THR A 260 23.55 -13.72 16.76
CA THR A 260 24.46 -14.43 15.84
C THR A 260 24.82 -13.64 14.59
N ARG A 261 24.13 -12.52 14.32
CA ARG A 261 24.32 -11.69 13.13
C ARG A 261 24.65 -10.24 13.50
N PRO A 262 25.94 -9.90 13.74
CA PRO A 262 26.32 -8.52 14.03
C PRO A 262 25.95 -7.59 12.86
N TYR A 263 25.66 -6.34 13.19
CA TYR A 263 25.47 -5.31 12.17
C TYR A 263 26.83 -4.92 11.54
N GLY A 264 26.85 -4.77 10.22
CA GLY A 264 28.03 -4.31 9.48
C GLY A 264 28.56 -5.36 8.51
N ASP A 265 29.77 -5.09 8.01
CA ASP A 265 30.49 -5.89 7.02
C ASP A 265 31.81 -6.46 7.58
N GLU A 266 32.71 -6.89 6.70
CA GLU A 266 34.03 -7.42 7.10
C GLU A 266 34.93 -6.39 7.79
N THR A 267 34.69 -5.09 7.54
CA THR A 267 35.52 -3.98 8.05
C THR A 267 35.00 -3.44 9.38
N MET A 268 33.68 -3.52 9.62
CA MET A 268 33.06 -3.03 10.85
C MET A 268 31.94 -3.98 11.29
N LYS A 269 32.18 -4.69 12.40
CA LYS A 269 31.16 -5.57 13.02
C LYS A 269 30.73 -5.01 14.37
N ILE A 270 29.46 -4.63 14.48
CA ILE A 270 28.86 -4.15 15.73
C ILE A 270 27.97 -5.26 16.27
N PRO A 271 28.35 -5.93 17.37
CA PRO A 271 27.51 -6.93 17.99
C PRO A 271 26.24 -6.27 18.54
N LEU A 272 25.09 -6.86 18.25
CA LEU A 272 23.79 -6.44 18.76
C LEU A 272 23.16 -7.59 19.52
N THR A 273 22.51 -7.27 20.63
CA THR A 273 21.64 -8.20 21.36
C THR A 273 20.29 -7.58 21.60
N ILE A 274 19.30 -8.40 21.84
CA ILE A 274 17.96 -7.98 22.22
C ILE A 274 17.51 -8.72 23.46
N SER A 275 16.76 -8.03 24.31
CA SER A 275 15.99 -8.64 25.37
C SER A 275 14.53 -8.75 24.92
N ALA A 276 13.85 -9.81 25.36
CA ALA A 276 12.46 -10.07 25.05
C ALA A 276 11.64 -10.42 26.28
N GLY A 277 10.40 -9.94 26.31
CA GLY A 277 9.37 -10.33 27.26
C GLY A 277 8.14 -10.83 26.52
N ALA A 278 7.59 -11.96 26.92
CA ALA A 278 6.41 -12.52 26.27
C ALA A 278 5.27 -12.77 27.26
N ALA A 279 4.04 -12.58 26.77
CA ALA A 279 2.80 -12.89 27.45
C ALA A 279 1.85 -13.64 26.51
N ASN A 280 1.11 -14.60 27.07
CA ASN A 280 0.17 -15.40 26.33
C ASN A 280 -1.26 -15.14 26.81
N TYR A 281 -2.14 -14.88 25.86
CA TYR A 281 -3.58 -14.86 26.06
C TYR A 281 -4.09 -16.31 26.12
N ARG A 282 -4.96 -16.57 27.10
CA ARG A 282 -5.72 -17.82 27.20
C ARG A 282 -7.20 -17.50 27.08
N ALA A 283 -7.86 -18.18 26.14
CA ALA A 283 -9.28 -17.98 25.90
C ALA A 283 -10.13 -18.18 27.16
N GLY A 284 -11.09 -17.28 27.38
CA GLY A 284 -12.02 -17.34 28.51
C GLY A 284 -11.58 -16.62 29.78
N HIS A 285 -10.40 -16.04 29.82
CA HIS A 285 -9.91 -15.29 31.00
C HIS A 285 -10.26 -13.79 30.95
N GLY A 286 -10.82 -13.26 29.83
CA GLY A 286 -11.27 -11.87 29.72
C GLY A 286 -10.14 -10.83 29.73
N GLU A 287 -8.91 -11.24 29.49
CA GLU A 287 -7.74 -10.37 29.46
C GLU A 287 -7.77 -9.46 28.23
N THR A 288 -7.47 -8.17 28.40
CA THR A 288 -7.44 -7.21 27.30
C THR A 288 -6.06 -7.19 26.62
N LEU A 289 -6.00 -6.61 25.40
CA LEU A 289 -4.73 -6.44 24.70
C LEU A 289 -3.75 -5.56 25.48
N GLU A 290 -4.25 -4.53 26.15
CA GLU A 290 -3.45 -3.63 26.98
C GLU A 290 -2.80 -4.39 28.15
N GLN A 291 -3.54 -5.25 28.83
CA GLN A 291 -3.02 -6.10 29.90
C GLN A 291 -1.95 -7.07 29.41
N LEU A 292 -2.17 -7.72 28.24
CA LEU A 292 -1.16 -8.59 27.63
C LEU A 292 0.12 -7.83 27.28
N LEU A 293 -0.01 -6.62 26.72
CA LEU A 293 1.12 -5.76 26.39
C LEU A 293 1.88 -5.33 27.63
N GLU A 294 1.16 -5.02 28.72
CA GLU A 294 1.76 -4.64 30.02
C GLU A 294 2.50 -5.82 30.65
N HIS A 295 1.93 -7.03 30.61
CA HIS A 295 2.60 -8.24 31.06
C HIS A 295 3.86 -8.52 30.25
N ALA A 296 3.82 -8.43 28.93
CA ALA A 296 5.00 -8.62 28.08
C ALA A 296 6.07 -7.54 28.34
N GLU A 297 5.65 -6.29 28.61
CA GLU A 297 6.57 -5.21 28.96
C GLU A 297 7.24 -5.44 30.32
N GLN A 298 6.48 -5.89 31.33
CA GLN A 298 7.07 -6.22 32.63
C GLN A 298 8.13 -7.31 32.50
N ARG A 299 7.85 -8.36 31.71
CA ARG A 299 8.82 -9.43 31.42
C ARG A 299 10.06 -8.92 30.67
N LEU A 300 9.89 -7.99 29.75
CA LEU A 300 11.01 -7.33 29.07
C LEU A 300 11.88 -6.55 30.05
N ARG A 301 11.26 -5.85 31.02
CA ARG A 301 12.02 -5.19 32.11
C ARG A 301 12.79 -6.19 32.96
N ASP A 302 12.17 -7.31 33.31
CA ASP A 302 12.83 -8.39 34.07
C ASP A 302 14.03 -8.95 33.30
N ALA A 303 13.86 -9.25 31.98
CA ALA A 303 14.95 -9.70 31.11
C ALA A 303 16.14 -8.74 31.07
N LYS A 304 15.87 -7.45 31.04
CA LYS A 304 16.91 -6.40 31.07
C LYS A 304 17.59 -6.29 32.44
N ALA A 305 16.83 -6.36 33.52
CA ALA A 305 17.36 -6.31 34.89
C ALA A 305 18.28 -7.49 35.17
N ASP A 306 18.00 -8.66 34.63
CA ASP A 306 18.79 -9.88 34.74
C ASP A 306 20.05 -9.90 33.86
N GLY A 307 20.41 -8.79 33.21
CA GLY A 307 21.63 -8.63 32.41
C GLY A 307 21.46 -8.55 30.91
N GLY A 308 20.24 -8.52 30.39
CA GLY A 308 19.95 -8.44 28.95
C GLY A 308 20.24 -9.71 28.16
N ASN A 309 20.10 -9.61 26.83
CA ASN A 309 20.29 -10.72 25.88
C ASN A 309 19.57 -12.00 26.29
N ARG A 310 18.32 -11.91 26.67
CA ARG A 310 17.53 -13.04 27.13
C ARG A 310 16.02 -12.85 26.93
N VAL A 311 15.31 -13.95 27.05
CA VAL A 311 13.86 -14.01 27.05
C VAL A 311 13.35 -14.21 28.47
N SER A 312 12.41 -13.36 28.91
CA SER A 312 11.64 -13.58 30.15
C SER A 312 10.19 -13.90 29.81
N MET A 313 9.69 -14.93 30.48
CA MET A 313 8.30 -15.40 30.36
C MET A 313 7.77 -15.78 31.74
N SER A 314 6.48 -16.07 31.88
CA SER A 314 5.90 -16.58 33.12
C SER A 314 6.68 -17.83 33.61
N ALA A 315 6.92 -17.93 34.91
CA ALA A 315 7.79 -18.93 35.49
C ALA A 315 7.30 -20.37 35.25
N ARG A 316 7.84 -21.03 34.21
CA ARG A 316 8.04 -22.48 34.19
C ARG A 316 9.47 -22.77 33.75
N LYS A 317 10.28 -23.31 34.64
CA LYS A 317 11.60 -23.85 34.33
C LYS A 317 11.39 -25.20 33.63
N GLU A 318 11.37 -25.17 32.29
CA GLU A 318 11.62 -26.38 31.49
C GLU A 318 12.68 -26.03 30.45
N SER A 319 13.76 -26.77 30.41
CA SER A 319 14.83 -26.67 29.42
C SER A 319 14.31 -27.11 28.04
N ILE A 320 14.17 -26.19 27.11
CA ILE A 320 13.78 -26.50 25.74
C ILE A 320 15.02 -26.47 24.85
N PRO A 321 15.24 -27.51 24.00
CA PRO A 321 16.34 -27.52 23.05
C PRO A 321 16.14 -26.42 21.99
N VAL A 322 17.21 -25.66 21.73
CA VAL A 322 17.23 -24.65 20.65
C VAL A 322 17.21 -25.38 19.31
N PRO A 323 16.27 -25.06 18.39
CA PRO A 323 16.28 -25.65 17.05
C PRO A 323 17.51 -25.23 16.25
N GLU A 324 18.01 -26.13 15.39
CA GLU A 324 19.13 -25.91 14.48
C GLU A 324 18.95 -24.66 13.60
N GLU A 325 20.09 -24.08 13.24
CA GLU A 325 20.23 -22.79 12.51
C GLU A 325 19.34 -22.68 11.27
N VAL A 326 18.46 -21.71 11.27
CA VAL A 326 17.78 -21.26 10.06
C VAL A 326 18.73 -20.34 9.30
N THR A 327 19.21 -20.79 8.16
CA THR A 327 20.01 -19.96 7.24
C THR A 327 19.08 -18.92 6.59
N LEU A 328 19.14 -17.69 7.07
CA LEU A 328 18.42 -16.56 6.44
C LEU A 328 19.36 -15.87 5.45
N ASP A 329 18.95 -15.83 4.18
CA ASP A 329 19.67 -15.14 3.11
C ASP A 329 19.32 -13.64 3.14
N ILE A 330 19.93 -12.93 4.10
CA ILE A 330 19.77 -11.48 4.24
C ILE A 330 21.11 -10.84 3.85
N PRO A 331 21.17 -10.01 2.79
CA PRO A 331 22.39 -9.34 2.38
C PRO A 331 22.86 -8.37 3.46
N PRO A 332 24.20 -8.11 3.56
CA PRO A 332 24.75 -7.14 4.49
C PRO A 332 24.20 -5.73 4.22
N PRO A 333 24.15 -4.86 5.22
CA PRO A 333 23.70 -3.48 5.04
C PRO A 333 24.66 -2.71 4.13
N ALA A 334 24.08 -1.90 3.23
CA ALA A 334 24.82 -1.01 2.32
C ALA A 334 25.41 0.21 3.03
#